data_aa6b81d137e1f72bc29b9f31a7d19fa3
#
_entry.id   aa6b81d137e1f72bc29b9f31a7d19fa3
#
_cell.length_a   1.000
_cell.length_b   1.000
_cell.length_c   1.000
_cell.angle_alpha   90.00
_cell.angle_beta   90.00
_cell.angle_gamma   90.00
#
_symmetry.space_group_name_H-M   'P 1'
#
loop_
_entity.id
_entity.type
_entity.pdbx_description
1 polymer ?
#
loop_
_entity_poly.entity_id
_entity_poly.type
_entity_poly.pdbx_seq_one_letter_code
_entity_poly.pdbx_strand_id
1 'polypeptide(L)'
;MKTIYNKYDKNKINALPQVLFPGKIVVVQSESEADKAVDYLLSCDIMGVDTETKPSFKKGHMHKVALLQVSTREVCFLFRLNFIGMPPSVIRLLSNTTVPMIGLSWHDDICSLHRRTDFTPGLFIDIQNIVGRIGIEDLSLQKLYANIFGEKISKRQRLTNWEADVLNEKQKRYAATDAWACINLYQEILRLEAEGDFKFVKVKEKPVEAATPNDAARDKEESPKDVSSEAALNDAALNDKEVSSKDNQLTLQEMLAKAKESLAKAKEEMARVKEAYAKAKDNLAKVKEEMAKAKAEEAKVKDKEVKPKATKPKAKRLAAAKVESETTEVKVKEQ
;
A
#
# COMPACT_ATOMS: atom_id res chain seq x y z
N MET A 1 19.53 -13.24 8.09
CA MET A 1 19.85 -11.81 7.97
C MET A 1 19.71 -11.41 6.50
N LYS A 2 18.82 -10.48 6.17
CA LYS A 2 18.61 -9.98 4.80
C LYS A 2 19.75 -9.05 4.38
N THR A 3 20.05 -8.99 3.07
CA THR A 3 20.96 -7.97 2.53
C THR A 3 20.14 -6.92 1.80
N ILE A 4 20.26 -5.67 2.23
CA ILE A 4 19.57 -4.50 1.67
C ILE A 4 20.58 -3.60 0.99
N TYR A 5 20.27 -3.18 -0.23
CA TYR A 5 21.09 -2.30 -1.04
C TYR A 5 20.49 -0.90 -1.08
N ASN A 6 21.34 0.15 -1.08
CA ASN A 6 20.82 1.51 -1.32
C ASN A 6 20.17 1.63 -2.72
N LYS A 7 20.77 0.99 -3.73
CA LYS A 7 20.26 0.90 -5.10
C LYS A 7 20.31 -0.55 -5.59
N TYR A 8 19.19 -1.07 -6.05
CA TYR A 8 19.11 -2.43 -6.59
C TYR A 8 19.40 -2.45 -8.09
N ASP A 9 20.22 -3.40 -8.54
CA ASP A 9 20.59 -3.55 -9.94
C ASP A 9 19.38 -4.03 -10.77
N LYS A 10 18.90 -3.18 -11.68
CA LYS A 10 17.77 -3.48 -12.58
C LYS A 10 17.97 -4.77 -13.38
N ASN A 11 19.21 -5.06 -13.79
CA ASN A 11 19.51 -6.24 -14.61
C ASN A 11 19.28 -7.55 -13.85
N LYS A 12 19.40 -7.55 -12.52
CA LYS A 12 19.17 -8.73 -11.69
C LYS A 12 17.68 -9.05 -11.50
N ILE A 13 16.79 -8.06 -11.69
CA ILE A 13 15.35 -8.22 -11.44
C ILE A 13 14.73 -9.30 -12.33
N ASN A 14 15.16 -9.39 -13.60
CA ASN A 14 14.58 -10.35 -14.56
C ASN A 14 14.79 -11.81 -14.16
N ALA A 15 15.86 -12.11 -13.44
CA ALA A 15 16.18 -13.46 -12.96
C ALA A 15 15.41 -13.89 -11.69
N LEU A 16 14.75 -12.93 -11.00
CA LEU A 16 14.04 -13.20 -9.77
C LEU A 16 12.72 -13.96 -10.03
N PRO A 17 12.25 -14.78 -9.09
CA PRO A 17 10.93 -15.37 -9.13
C PRO A 17 9.87 -14.28 -9.16
N GLN A 18 8.80 -14.49 -9.91
CA GLN A 18 7.70 -13.54 -9.99
C GLN A 18 6.73 -13.75 -8.83
N VAL A 19 6.41 -12.66 -8.13
CA VAL A 19 5.34 -12.64 -7.13
C VAL A 19 4.01 -12.25 -7.79
N LEU A 20 2.93 -12.83 -7.30
CA LEU A 20 1.55 -12.49 -7.65
C LEU A 20 0.71 -12.47 -6.38
N PHE A 21 -0.27 -11.59 -6.34
CA PHE A 21 -1.25 -11.57 -5.27
C PHE A 21 -1.92 -12.94 -5.10
N PRO A 22 -1.84 -13.57 -3.92
CA PRO A 22 -2.36 -14.92 -3.72
C PRO A 22 -3.85 -14.95 -3.36
N GLY A 23 -4.42 -13.79 -3.01
CA GLY A 23 -5.76 -13.69 -2.45
C GLY A 23 -6.88 -13.59 -3.48
N LYS A 24 -8.08 -13.28 -3.00
CA LYS A 24 -9.27 -13.11 -3.81
C LYS A 24 -9.29 -11.74 -4.48
N ILE A 25 -9.65 -11.68 -5.76
CA ILE A 25 -9.82 -10.44 -6.50
C ILE A 25 -11.32 -10.24 -6.79
N VAL A 26 -11.85 -9.09 -6.40
CA VAL A 26 -13.25 -8.70 -6.60
C VAL A 26 -13.27 -7.46 -7.49
N VAL A 27 -13.93 -7.57 -8.64
CA VAL A 27 -14.14 -6.44 -9.56
C VAL A 27 -15.45 -5.75 -9.17
N VAL A 28 -15.38 -4.44 -8.91
CA VAL A 28 -16.49 -3.61 -8.47
C VAL A 28 -16.95 -2.75 -9.64
N GLN A 29 -18.21 -2.96 -10.10
CA GLN A 29 -18.76 -2.34 -11.30
C GLN A 29 -20.09 -1.61 -11.06
N SER A 30 -20.61 -1.63 -9.84
CA SER A 30 -21.81 -0.90 -9.44
C SER A 30 -21.59 -0.15 -8.12
N GLU A 31 -22.43 0.88 -7.87
CA GLU A 31 -22.38 1.65 -6.62
C GLU A 31 -22.70 0.77 -5.41
N SER A 32 -23.66 -0.13 -5.53
CA SER A 32 -24.04 -1.06 -4.44
C SER A 32 -22.91 -2.03 -4.09
N GLU A 33 -22.12 -2.48 -5.07
CA GLU A 33 -20.91 -3.27 -4.81
C GLU A 33 -19.83 -2.42 -4.16
N ALA A 34 -19.69 -1.15 -4.59
CA ALA A 34 -18.72 -0.21 -4.00
C ALA A 34 -19.05 0.07 -2.53
N ASP A 35 -20.32 0.26 -2.17
CA ASP A 35 -20.75 0.47 -0.79
C ASP A 35 -20.32 -0.70 0.11
N LYS A 36 -20.63 -1.94 -0.31
CA LYS A 36 -20.27 -3.16 0.44
C LYS A 36 -18.74 -3.35 0.54
N ALA A 37 -18.02 -3.08 -0.54
CA ALA A 37 -16.58 -3.18 -0.57
C ALA A 37 -15.93 -2.16 0.38
N VAL A 38 -16.40 -0.92 0.39
CA VAL A 38 -15.91 0.14 1.25
C VAL A 38 -16.23 -0.13 2.72
N ASP A 39 -17.41 -0.61 3.05
CA ASP A 39 -17.75 -1.00 4.42
C ASP A 39 -16.81 -2.09 4.95
N TYR A 40 -16.51 -3.09 4.13
CA TYR A 40 -15.52 -4.12 4.47
C TYR A 40 -14.11 -3.50 4.64
N LEU A 41 -13.64 -2.70 3.69
CA LEU A 41 -12.31 -2.10 3.72
C LEU A 41 -12.10 -1.20 4.93
N LEU A 42 -13.11 -0.41 5.31
CA LEU A 42 -13.04 0.47 6.48
C LEU A 42 -13.10 -0.30 7.82
N SER A 43 -13.41 -1.60 7.80
CA SER A 43 -13.32 -2.47 8.99
C SER A 43 -11.95 -3.15 9.15
N CYS A 44 -11.05 -3.00 8.16
CA CYS A 44 -9.71 -3.57 8.20
C CYS A 44 -8.72 -2.69 8.97
N ASP A 45 -7.54 -3.22 9.26
CA ASP A 45 -6.46 -2.52 9.99
C ASP A 45 -5.52 -1.74 9.06
N ILE A 46 -5.44 -2.12 7.79
CA ILE A 46 -4.54 -1.55 6.79
C ILE A 46 -5.02 -1.86 5.38
N MET A 47 -4.79 -0.94 4.46
CA MET A 47 -5.08 -1.12 3.03
C MET A 47 -3.86 -0.77 2.19
N GLY A 48 -3.63 -1.53 1.13
CA GLY A 48 -2.69 -1.18 0.07
C GLY A 48 -3.47 -0.62 -1.12
N VAL A 49 -2.92 0.38 -1.77
CA VAL A 49 -3.66 1.13 -2.80
C VAL A 49 -2.77 1.49 -3.98
N ASP A 50 -3.38 1.51 -5.17
CA ASP A 50 -2.73 1.93 -6.42
C ASP A 50 -3.79 2.38 -7.43
N THR A 51 -3.41 3.02 -8.53
CA THR A 51 -4.34 3.41 -9.61
C THR A 51 -3.80 3.04 -10.98
N GLU A 52 -4.75 2.82 -11.92
CA GLU A 52 -4.40 2.60 -13.32
C GLU A 52 -5.17 3.52 -14.25
N THR A 53 -4.44 4.04 -15.21
CA THR A 53 -4.96 4.94 -16.25
C THR A 53 -4.60 4.39 -17.63
N LYS A 54 -5.54 4.44 -18.56
CA LYS A 54 -5.27 4.10 -19.96
C LYS A 54 -4.18 5.00 -20.52
N PRO A 55 -3.12 4.44 -21.11
CA PRO A 55 -2.05 5.26 -21.69
C PRO A 55 -2.56 6.11 -22.85
N SER A 56 -2.06 7.34 -22.92
CA SER A 56 -2.30 8.24 -24.05
C SER A 56 -1.01 8.46 -24.81
N PHE A 57 -1.04 8.21 -26.12
CA PHE A 57 0.07 8.46 -27.01
C PHE A 57 -0.09 9.79 -27.79
N LYS A 58 -1.18 10.53 -27.54
CA LYS A 58 -1.42 11.85 -28.13
C LYS A 58 -0.97 12.94 -27.15
N LYS A 59 -0.12 13.86 -27.64
CA LYS A 59 0.36 15.01 -26.85
C LYS A 59 -0.83 15.85 -26.33
N GLY A 60 -0.84 16.16 -25.04
CA GLY A 60 -1.88 16.99 -24.41
C GLY A 60 -3.20 16.25 -24.11
N HIS A 61 -3.35 14.98 -24.47
CA HIS A 61 -4.52 14.18 -24.13
C HIS A 61 -4.21 13.29 -22.93
N MET A 62 -4.97 13.44 -21.85
CA MET A 62 -4.83 12.64 -20.62
C MET A 62 -6.16 11.93 -20.34
N HIS A 63 -6.10 10.62 -20.13
CA HIS A 63 -7.24 9.86 -19.64
C HIS A 63 -7.44 10.09 -18.15
N LYS A 64 -8.65 9.92 -17.65
CA LYS A 64 -8.94 9.89 -16.20
C LYS A 64 -8.56 8.51 -15.65
N VAL A 65 -8.24 8.45 -14.35
CA VAL A 65 -8.01 7.16 -13.67
C VAL A 65 -9.16 6.19 -13.95
N ALA A 66 -8.88 5.05 -14.55
CA ALA A 66 -9.90 4.07 -14.94
C ALA A 66 -10.16 3.04 -13.84
N LEU A 67 -9.14 2.73 -13.05
CA LEU A 67 -9.17 1.70 -12.02
C LEU A 67 -8.53 2.24 -10.73
N LEU A 68 -9.20 2.03 -9.60
CA LEU A 68 -8.64 2.16 -8.26
C LEU A 68 -8.53 0.77 -7.66
N GLN A 69 -7.33 0.35 -7.27
CA GLN A 69 -7.10 -0.90 -6.57
C GLN A 69 -6.98 -0.63 -5.08
N VAL A 70 -7.74 -1.38 -4.28
CA VAL A 70 -7.63 -1.35 -2.82
C VAL A 70 -7.55 -2.78 -2.31
N SER A 71 -6.41 -3.14 -1.75
CA SER A 71 -6.11 -4.47 -1.27
C SER A 71 -6.03 -4.52 0.24
N THR A 72 -6.54 -5.59 0.81
CA THR A 72 -6.14 -6.10 2.12
C THR A 72 -5.08 -7.18 1.94
N ARG A 73 -4.71 -7.90 3.00
CA ARG A 73 -3.79 -9.05 2.86
C ARG A 73 -4.40 -10.21 2.09
N GLU A 74 -5.74 -10.33 2.06
CA GLU A 74 -6.46 -11.51 1.55
C GLU A 74 -7.36 -11.21 0.35
N VAL A 75 -7.89 -9.99 0.27
CA VAL A 75 -8.86 -9.60 -0.77
C VAL A 75 -8.44 -8.28 -1.39
N CYS A 76 -8.44 -8.22 -2.72
CA CYS A 76 -8.24 -6.98 -3.46
C CYS A 76 -9.52 -6.60 -4.22
N PHE A 77 -9.98 -5.37 -4.04
CA PHE A 77 -11.10 -4.78 -4.75
C PHE A 77 -10.59 -3.89 -5.88
N LEU A 78 -11.10 -4.13 -7.07
CA LEU A 78 -10.80 -3.41 -8.30
C LEU A 78 -12.00 -2.53 -8.67
N PHE A 79 -12.00 -1.29 -8.19
CA PHE A 79 -13.08 -0.33 -8.46
C PHE A 79 -12.93 0.23 -9.88
N ARG A 80 -13.86 -0.13 -10.77
CA ARG A 80 -13.89 0.31 -12.16
C ARG A 80 -14.42 1.74 -12.29
N LEU A 81 -13.58 2.73 -11.97
CA LEU A 81 -14.00 4.13 -11.97
C LEU A 81 -14.47 4.66 -13.33
N ASN A 82 -14.10 3.99 -14.42
CA ASN A 82 -14.66 4.28 -15.75
C ASN A 82 -16.13 3.86 -15.90
N PHE A 83 -16.65 2.95 -15.05
CA PHE A 83 -18.06 2.55 -15.02
C PHE A 83 -18.85 3.24 -13.91
N ILE A 84 -18.32 3.23 -12.68
CA ILE A 84 -19.04 3.71 -11.50
C ILE A 84 -18.78 5.18 -11.15
N GLY A 85 -17.81 5.81 -11.82
CA GLY A 85 -17.38 7.16 -11.43
C GLY A 85 -16.74 7.17 -10.04
N MET A 86 -17.12 8.18 -9.26
CA MET A 86 -16.68 8.37 -7.86
C MET A 86 -17.93 8.43 -6.96
N PRO A 87 -18.57 7.30 -6.64
CA PRO A 87 -19.72 7.29 -5.77
C PRO A 87 -19.35 7.75 -4.35
N PRO A 88 -20.31 8.18 -3.53
CA PRO A 88 -20.08 8.67 -2.16
C PRO A 88 -19.28 7.72 -1.28
N SER A 89 -19.44 6.41 -1.45
CA SER A 89 -18.66 5.39 -0.72
C SER A 89 -17.19 5.43 -1.08
N VAL A 90 -16.81 5.58 -2.35
CA VAL A 90 -15.41 5.71 -2.77
C VAL A 90 -14.81 7.01 -2.25
N ILE A 91 -15.57 8.11 -2.27
CA ILE A 91 -15.12 9.39 -1.65
C ILE A 91 -14.90 9.19 -0.14
N ARG A 92 -15.84 8.52 0.56
CA ARG A 92 -15.71 8.17 1.98
C ARG A 92 -14.44 7.34 2.26
N LEU A 93 -14.14 6.37 1.40
CA LEU A 93 -12.91 5.56 1.51
C LEU A 93 -11.66 6.42 1.36
N LEU A 94 -11.58 7.23 0.30
CA LEU A 94 -10.41 8.07 0.03
C LEU A 94 -10.22 9.20 1.05
N SER A 95 -11.28 9.61 1.74
CA SER A 95 -11.26 10.63 2.82
C SER A 95 -11.15 10.03 4.22
N ASN A 96 -10.98 8.69 4.34
CA ASN A 96 -10.90 8.02 5.62
C ASN A 96 -9.61 8.36 6.37
N THR A 97 -9.73 8.73 7.66
CA THR A 97 -8.62 9.15 8.53
C THR A 97 -8.25 8.12 9.59
N THR A 98 -8.88 6.94 9.61
CA THR A 98 -8.70 5.92 10.66
C THR A 98 -7.89 4.73 10.19
N VAL A 99 -8.14 4.23 9.00
CA VAL A 99 -7.44 3.07 8.42
C VAL A 99 -6.36 3.56 7.46
N PRO A 100 -5.07 3.24 7.68
CA PRO A 100 -4.00 3.69 6.80
C PRO A 100 -4.09 3.05 5.41
N MET A 101 -3.96 3.89 4.39
CA MET A 101 -3.88 3.52 2.98
C MET A 101 -2.43 3.67 2.50
N ILE A 102 -1.80 2.54 2.21
CA ILE A 102 -0.39 2.47 1.85
C ILE A 102 -0.25 2.41 0.33
N GLY A 103 0.52 3.33 -0.22
CA GLY A 103 0.81 3.34 -1.65
C GLY A 103 2.23 3.80 -1.96
N LEU A 104 2.56 3.88 -3.23
CA LEU A 104 3.85 4.36 -3.70
C LEU A 104 3.64 5.50 -4.70
N SER A 105 4.26 6.66 -4.44
CA SER A 105 4.11 7.88 -5.29
C SER A 105 2.67 8.44 -5.32
N TRP A 106 1.97 8.35 -4.22
CA TRP A 106 0.55 8.70 -4.08
C TRP A 106 0.18 10.13 -4.45
N HIS A 107 1.11 11.06 -4.39
CA HIS A 107 0.84 12.46 -4.73
C HIS A 107 0.25 12.59 -6.14
N ASP A 108 0.83 11.90 -7.11
CA ASP A 108 0.39 11.97 -8.51
C ASP A 108 -0.96 11.27 -8.72
N ASP A 109 -1.19 10.16 -7.99
CA ASP A 109 -2.46 9.43 -8.03
C ASP A 109 -3.60 10.25 -7.44
N ILE A 110 -3.39 10.91 -6.29
CA ILE A 110 -4.35 11.83 -5.68
C ILE A 110 -4.68 12.96 -6.65
N CYS A 111 -3.68 13.62 -7.25
CA CYS A 111 -3.91 14.66 -8.25
C CYS A 111 -4.72 14.14 -9.45
N SER A 112 -4.49 12.90 -9.85
CA SER A 112 -5.21 12.26 -10.95
C SER A 112 -6.66 11.89 -10.58
N LEU A 113 -6.91 11.48 -9.34
CA LEU A 113 -8.24 11.21 -8.80
C LEU A 113 -9.05 12.51 -8.63
N HIS A 114 -8.42 13.62 -8.22
CA HIS A 114 -9.06 14.95 -8.16
C HIS A 114 -9.61 15.44 -9.52
N ARG A 115 -9.02 14.97 -10.64
CA ARG A 115 -9.61 15.24 -11.97
C ARG A 115 -10.96 14.54 -12.20
N ARG A 116 -11.34 13.58 -11.36
CA ARG A 116 -12.67 12.97 -11.38
C ARG A 116 -13.64 13.71 -10.47
N THR A 117 -13.26 13.94 -9.23
CA THR A 117 -14.10 14.57 -8.21
C THR A 117 -13.20 15.10 -7.08
N ASP A 118 -13.53 16.26 -6.52
CA ASP A 118 -12.85 16.80 -5.36
C ASP A 118 -13.19 15.99 -4.10
N PHE A 119 -12.17 15.72 -3.29
CA PHE A 119 -12.29 15.11 -1.96
C PHE A 119 -11.13 15.56 -1.09
N THR A 120 -11.27 15.47 0.22
CA THR A 120 -10.18 15.71 1.16
C THR A 120 -9.44 14.38 1.36
N PRO A 121 -8.15 14.26 0.98
CA PRO A 121 -7.40 13.02 1.18
C PRO A 121 -7.32 12.64 2.65
N GLY A 122 -7.57 11.35 2.94
CA GLY A 122 -7.52 10.79 4.28
C GLY A 122 -6.12 10.38 4.72
N LEU A 123 -6.01 9.25 5.44
CA LEU A 123 -4.75 8.75 5.99
C LEU A 123 -3.96 7.97 4.92
N PHE A 124 -3.28 8.68 4.03
CA PHE A 124 -2.37 8.11 3.04
C PHE A 124 -0.93 8.07 3.55
N ILE A 125 -0.28 6.92 3.38
CA ILE A 125 1.13 6.73 3.70
C ILE A 125 1.86 6.37 2.41
N ASP A 126 2.81 7.21 1.99
CA ASP A 126 3.64 6.96 0.82
C ASP A 126 4.93 6.25 1.25
N ILE A 127 5.17 5.09 0.65
CA ILE A 127 6.37 4.29 0.89
C ILE A 127 7.65 5.08 0.56
N GLN A 128 7.60 5.96 -0.43
CA GLN A 128 8.76 6.80 -0.80
C GLN A 128 9.24 7.69 0.37
N ASN A 129 8.33 8.09 1.27
CA ASN A 129 8.66 8.92 2.42
C ASN A 129 9.31 8.15 3.58
N ILE A 130 9.24 6.82 3.57
CA ILE A 130 9.72 5.99 4.69
C ILE A 130 10.90 5.09 4.31
N VAL A 131 11.03 4.71 3.04
CA VAL A 131 12.03 3.74 2.58
C VAL A 131 13.47 4.20 2.83
N GLY A 132 13.72 5.51 2.82
CA GLY A 132 15.02 6.11 3.15
C GLY A 132 15.49 5.83 4.58
N ARG A 133 14.59 5.49 5.52
CA ARG A 133 14.92 5.20 6.92
C ARG A 133 15.79 3.94 7.07
N ILE A 134 15.68 3.00 6.14
CA ILE A 134 16.52 1.80 6.06
C ILE A 134 17.64 1.92 5.00
N GLY A 135 17.90 3.14 4.52
CA GLY A 135 19.01 3.47 3.62
C GLY A 135 18.76 3.21 2.13
N ILE A 136 17.56 2.82 1.71
CA ILE A 136 17.21 2.60 0.30
C ILE A 136 16.94 3.93 -0.39
N GLU A 137 17.54 4.12 -1.57
CA GLU A 137 17.40 5.30 -2.42
C GLU A 137 16.50 5.04 -3.64
N ASP A 138 16.18 3.79 -3.95
CA ASP A 138 15.25 3.44 -5.03
C ASP A 138 13.81 3.82 -4.66
N LEU A 139 13.05 4.31 -5.65
CA LEU A 139 11.68 4.81 -5.48
C LEU A 139 10.65 4.06 -6.35
N SER A 140 11.02 2.98 -7.01
CA SER A 140 10.08 2.20 -7.83
C SER A 140 9.66 0.91 -7.14
N LEU A 141 8.37 0.58 -7.20
CA LEU A 141 7.78 -0.62 -6.57
C LEU A 141 8.56 -1.89 -6.91
N GLN A 142 8.88 -2.09 -8.20
CA GLN A 142 9.62 -3.26 -8.67
C GLN A 142 11.01 -3.38 -8.03
N LYS A 143 11.76 -2.27 -7.92
CA LYS A 143 13.10 -2.29 -7.33
C LYS A 143 13.04 -2.48 -5.81
N LEU A 144 12.10 -1.83 -5.15
CA LEU A 144 11.89 -1.97 -3.71
C LEU A 144 11.53 -3.41 -3.35
N TYR A 145 10.60 -4.01 -4.09
CA TYR A 145 10.19 -5.38 -3.85
C TYR A 145 11.32 -6.39 -4.12
N ALA A 146 12.06 -6.18 -5.22
CA ALA A 146 13.23 -7.00 -5.54
C ALA A 146 14.33 -6.90 -4.48
N ASN A 147 14.61 -5.70 -3.96
CA ASN A 147 15.61 -5.46 -2.94
C ASN A 147 15.26 -6.10 -1.60
N ILE A 148 14.00 -5.96 -1.18
CA ILE A 148 13.54 -6.37 0.15
C ILE A 148 13.15 -7.85 0.20
N PHE A 149 12.50 -8.36 -0.86
CA PHE A 149 11.96 -9.72 -0.87
C PHE A 149 12.70 -10.68 -1.80
N GLY A 150 13.56 -10.18 -2.70
CA GLY A 150 14.20 -11.05 -3.70
C GLY A 150 13.22 -11.60 -4.74
N GLU A 151 12.11 -10.93 -4.97
CA GLU A 151 11.06 -11.30 -5.91
C GLU A 151 10.75 -10.15 -6.85
N LYS A 152 10.23 -10.43 -8.05
CA LYS A 152 9.90 -9.40 -9.03
C LYS A 152 8.41 -9.21 -9.21
N ILE A 153 8.01 -7.95 -9.33
CA ILE A 153 6.70 -7.53 -9.81
C ILE A 153 6.81 -7.26 -11.31
N SER A 154 5.90 -7.83 -12.11
CA SER A 154 5.89 -7.65 -13.57
C SER A 154 5.34 -6.27 -13.94
N LYS A 155 5.93 -5.59 -14.93
CA LYS A 155 5.41 -4.33 -15.49
C LYS A 155 4.64 -4.50 -16.80
N ARG A 156 4.40 -5.75 -17.24
CA ARG A 156 3.87 -6.04 -18.58
C ARG A 156 2.47 -5.49 -18.85
N GLN A 157 1.66 -5.25 -17.81
CA GLN A 157 0.28 -4.77 -17.95
C GLN A 157 0.14 -3.25 -17.84
N ARG A 158 1.18 -2.53 -17.42
CA ARG A 158 1.14 -1.09 -17.16
C ARG A 158 0.58 -0.26 -18.30
N LEU A 159 0.95 -0.59 -19.55
CA LEU A 159 0.55 0.17 -20.74
C LEU A 159 -0.63 -0.46 -21.49
N THR A 160 -1.46 -1.24 -20.83
CA THR A 160 -2.64 -1.86 -21.44
C THR A 160 -3.88 -0.96 -21.35
N ASN A 161 -4.96 -1.34 -22.03
CA ASN A 161 -6.22 -0.59 -21.99
C ASN A 161 -6.99 -0.87 -20.70
N TRP A 162 -6.86 0.02 -19.73
CA TRP A 162 -7.57 -0.07 -18.46
C TRP A 162 -9.04 0.36 -18.51
N GLU A 163 -9.48 0.96 -19.64
CA GLU A 163 -10.88 1.31 -19.92
C GLU A 163 -11.64 0.22 -20.68
N ALA A 164 -11.02 -0.94 -20.96
CA ALA A 164 -11.68 -2.05 -21.62
C ALA A 164 -12.93 -2.52 -20.87
N ASP A 165 -13.95 -3.00 -21.55
CA ASP A 165 -15.20 -3.47 -20.93
C ASP A 165 -14.95 -4.58 -19.91
N VAL A 166 -14.04 -5.49 -20.23
CA VAL A 166 -13.64 -6.59 -19.35
C VAL A 166 -12.11 -6.57 -19.17
N LEU A 167 -11.67 -6.53 -17.93
CA LEU A 167 -10.25 -6.73 -17.60
C LEU A 167 -9.91 -8.22 -17.68
N ASN A 168 -8.84 -8.56 -18.39
CA ASN A 168 -8.36 -9.93 -18.42
C ASN A 168 -7.69 -10.35 -17.09
N GLU A 169 -7.47 -11.64 -16.88
CA GLU A 169 -6.89 -12.17 -15.64
C GLU A 169 -5.49 -11.63 -15.35
N LYS A 170 -4.68 -11.36 -16.39
CA LYS A 170 -3.33 -10.80 -16.22
C LYS A 170 -3.38 -9.36 -15.71
N GLN A 171 -4.32 -8.55 -16.21
CA GLN A 171 -4.56 -7.18 -15.72
C GLN A 171 -5.05 -7.21 -14.27
N LYS A 172 -6.06 -8.04 -13.96
CA LYS A 172 -6.58 -8.14 -12.58
C LYS A 172 -5.51 -8.54 -11.58
N ARG A 173 -4.71 -9.56 -11.91
CA ARG A 173 -3.62 -10.02 -11.05
C ARG A 173 -2.51 -8.98 -10.91
N TYR A 174 -2.15 -8.30 -11.99
CA TYR A 174 -1.18 -7.22 -11.95
C TYR A 174 -1.63 -6.11 -11.00
N ALA A 175 -2.82 -5.56 -11.22
CA ALA A 175 -3.39 -4.48 -10.41
C ALA A 175 -3.51 -4.85 -8.92
N ALA A 176 -3.96 -6.08 -8.62
CA ALA A 176 -4.05 -6.57 -7.25
C ALA A 176 -2.66 -6.75 -6.60
N THR A 177 -1.65 -7.17 -7.39
CA THR A 177 -0.29 -7.34 -6.89
C THR A 177 0.34 -6.02 -6.51
N ASP A 178 0.16 -4.97 -7.31
CA ASP A 178 0.77 -3.66 -7.06
C ASP A 178 0.21 -3.04 -5.77
N ALA A 179 -1.10 -3.04 -5.57
CA ALA A 179 -1.72 -2.56 -4.33
C ALA A 179 -1.33 -3.39 -3.10
N TRP A 180 -1.38 -4.73 -3.19
CA TRP A 180 -1.02 -5.62 -2.09
C TRP A 180 0.47 -5.52 -1.71
N ALA A 181 1.35 -5.37 -2.69
CA ALA A 181 2.78 -5.24 -2.47
C ALA A 181 3.14 -4.02 -1.62
N CYS A 182 2.32 -2.96 -1.66
CA CYS A 182 2.50 -1.78 -0.82
C CYS A 182 2.35 -2.12 0.67
N ILE A 183 1.39 -2.99 1.04
CA ILE A 183 1.23 -3.45 2.44
C ILE A 183 2.49 -4.20 2.90
N ASN A 184 2.95 -5.15 2.07
CA ASN A 184 4.11 -5.96 2.41
C ASN A 184 5.37 -5.12 2.60
N LEU A 185 5.61 -4.20 1.67
CA LEU A 185 6.74 -3.27 1.75
C LEU A 185 6.67 -2.42 3.01
N TYR A 186 5.52 -1.82 3.30
CA TYR A 186 5.32 -0.99 4.48
C TYR A 186 5.64 -1.76 5.75
N GLN A 187 5.06 -2.94 5.93
CA GLN A 187 5.24 -3.76 7.12
C GLN A 187 6.69 -4.21 7.27
N GLU A 188 7.33 -4.64 6.18
CA GLU A 188 8.71 -5.10 6.23
C GLU A 188 9.70 -3.96 6.46
N ILE A 189 9.48 -2.77 5.89
CA ILE A 189 10.29 -1.58 6.16
C ILE A 189 10.24 -1.23 7.65
N LEU A 190 9.04 -1.19 8.24
CA LEU A 190 8.90 -0.92 9.68
C LEU A 190 9.55 -2.00 10.55
N ARG A 191 9.45 -3.27 10.16
CA ARG A 191 10.11 -4.37 10.87
C ARG A 191 11.63 -4.23 10.81
N LEU A 192 12.19 -4.00 9.61
CA LEU A 192 13.62 -3.81 9.41
C LEU A 192 14.16 -2.59 10.17
N GLU A 193 13.41 -1.48 10.17
CA GLU A 193 13.74 -0.28 10.94
C GLU A 193 13.80 -0.56 12.44
N ALA A 194 12.84 -1.34 12.96
CA ALA A 194 12.71 -1.64 14.39
C ALA A 194 13.74 -2.66 14.89
N GLU A 195 14.00 -3.71 14.11
CA GLU A 195 14.84 -4.83 14.50
C GLU A 195 16.30 -4.66 14.11
N GLY A 196 16.58 -3.92 13.02
CA GLY A 196 17.96 -3.71 12.52
C GLY A 196 18.65 -5.01 12.05
N ASP A 197 17.89 -6.08 11.78
CA ASP A 197 18.39 -7.42 11.47
C ASP A 197 18.80 -7.61 10.01
N PHE A 198 19.34 -6.57 9.36
CA PHE A 198 19.77 -6.62 7.97
C PHE A 198 21.19 -6.12 7.77
N LYS A 199 21.85 -6.65 6.74
CA LYS A 199 23.15 -6.16 6.26
C LYS A 199 22.92 -5.09 5.20
N PHE A 200 23.34 -3.87 5.47
CA PHE A 200 23.27 -2.79 4.49
C PHE A 200 24.51 -2.79 3.59
N VAL A 201 24.29 -2.67 2.28
CA VAL A 201 25.35 -2.61 1.27
C VAL A 201 25.16 -1.36 0.42
N LYS A 202 26.10 -0.42 0.51
CA LYS A 202 26.14 0.76 -0.34
C LYS A 202 26.81 0.42 -1.66
N VAL A 203 26.05 0.44 -2.75
CA VAL A 203 26.54 0.25 -4.11
C VAL A 203 27.16 1.59 -4.55
N LYS A 204 28.44 1.57 -4.91
CA LYS A 204 29.09 2.74 -5.50
C LYS A 204 28.55 2.94 -6.92
N GLU A 205 28.15 4.16 -7.24
CA GLU A 205 27.85 4.51 -8.63
C GLU A 205 29.12 4.28 -9.46
N LYS A 206 28.99 3.52 -10.56
CA LYS A 206 30.04 3.49 -11.55
C LYS A 206 30.23 4.93 -12.06
N PRO A 207 31.44 5.45 -12.20
CA PRO A 207 31.65 6.73 -12.87
C PRO A 207 30.90 6.64 -14.21
N VAL A 208 30.07 7.61 -14.46
CA VAL A 208 29.44 7.76 -15.79
C VAL A 208 30.62 8.05 -16.71
N GLU A 209 31.12 7.04 -17.43
CA GLU A 209 31.92 7.29 -18.62
C GLU A 209 31.06 8.20 -19.48
N ALA A 210 31.61 9.37 -19.83
CA ALA A 210 30.93 10.42 -20.54
C ALA A 210 30.21 9.77 -21.74
N ALA A 211 28.87 9.69 -21.63
CA ALA A 211 28.03 9.14 -22.69
C ALA A 211 28.29 9.92 -23.93
N THR A 212 28.81 9.27 -24.96
CA THR A 212 28.82 9.81 -26.31
C THR A 212 27.38 10.14 -26.70
N PRO A 213 27.11 11.17 -27.51
CA PRO A 213 25.76 11.67 -27.78
C PRO A 213 24.75 10.67 -28.36
N ASN A 214 25.15 9.42 -28.57
CA ASN A 214 24.31 8.35 -29.15
C ASN A 214 23.56 7.47 -28.14
N ASP A 215 23.83 7.58 -26.81
CA ASP A 215 23.19 6.71 -25.80
C ASP A 215 21.91 7.29 -25.20
N ALA A 216 21.63 8.56 -25.43
CA ALA A 216 20.37 9.20 -24.97
C ALA A 216 19.11 8.76 -25.75
N ALA A 217 19.28 7.98 -26.83
CA ALA A 217 18.17 7.52 -27.67
C ALA A 217 17.69 6.09 -27.41
N ARG A 218 18.31 5.35 -26.46
CA ARG A 218 18.01 3.91 -26.25
C ARG A 218 16.96 3.59 -25.18
N ASP A 219 16.52 4.57 -24.42
CA ASP A 219 15.38 4.42 -23.46
C ASP A 219 14.02 4.86 -24.04
N LYS A 220 13.97 5.14 -25.35
CA LYS A 220 12.71 5.34 -26.09
C LYS A 220 12.47 4.14 -26.99
N GLU A 221 11.70 3.21 -26.51
CA GLU A 221 10.81 2.24 -27.16
C GLU A 221 10.88 2.10 -28.69
N GLU A 222 11.19 0.85 -29.09
CA GLU A 222 10.75 0.31 -30.37
C GLU A 222 9.22 0.35 -30.52
N SER A 223 8.72 1.13 -31.43
CA SER A 223 7.43 0.95 -32.07
C SER A 223 7.58 1.15 -33.58
N PRO A 224 6.84 0.40 -34.42
CA PRO A 224 7.16 0.19 -35.82
C PRO A 224 6.92 1.42 -36.67
N LYS A 225 7.84 1.60 -37.65
CA LYS A 225 7.77 2.58 -38.71
C LYS A 225 6.69 2.20 -39.75
N ASP A 226 5.88 3.16 -40.14
CA ASP A 226 5.38 3.29 -41.53
C ASP A 226 5.28 4.78 -41.91
N VAL A 227 6.02 5.07 -42.77
CA VAL A 227 6.20 5.68 -44.10
C VAL A 227 5.31 6.87 -44.46
N SER A 228 6.03 7.94 -44.93
CA SER A 228 5.68 9.01 -45.91
C SER A 228 4.71 10.10 -45.46
N SER A 229 4.89 11.36 -45.75
CA SER A 229 5.57 12.08 -46.83
C SER A 229 5.72 13.57 -46.51
N GLU A 230 6.77 14.13 -47.03
CA GLU A 230 7.15 15.48 -47.40
C GLU A 230 6.20 16.69 -47.26
N ALA A 231 6.91 17.76 -46.91
CA ALA A 231 6.86 19.12 -47.47
C ALA A 231 5.97 20.17 -46.77
N ALA A 232 6.54 21.18 -46.24
CA ALA A 232 6.80 22.50 -46.80
C ALA A 232 7.15 23.53 -45.72
N LEU A 233 8.22 24.24 -46.01
CA LEU A 233 8.69 25.49 -45.43
C LEU A 233 7.59 26.56 -45.31
N ASN A 234 7.63 27.39 -44.27
CA ASN A 234 7.86 28.81 -44.48
C ASN A 234 8.14 29.56 -43.15
N ASP A 235 9.15 30.40 -43.28
CA ASP A 235 9.52 31.52 -42.43
C ASP A 235 8.35 32.45 -42.13
N ALA A 236 8.36 33.00 -40.93
CA ALA A 236 8.14 34.43 -40.72
C ALA A 236 8.26 34.87 -39.25
N ALA A 237 9.16 35.81 -39.05
CA ALA A 237 9.05 36.96 -38.16
C ALA A 237 9.32 36.74 -36.65
N LEU A 238 10.55 37.03 -36.31
CA LEU A 238 10.95 37.78 -35.12
C LEU A 238 10.15 39.09 -35.02
N ASN A 239 9.44 39.31 -33.92
CA ASN A 239 9.37 40.65 -33.29
C ASN A 239 8.84 40.59 -31.89
N ASP A 240 9.62 41.13 -30.98
CA ASP A 240 9.29 41.88 -29.75
C ASP A 240 8.14 41.42 -28.86
N LYS A 241 8.55 40.98 -27.68
CA LYS A 241 7.95 41.50 -26.44
C LYS A 241 8.88 41.26 -25.23
N GLU A 242 9.81 42.18 -25.03
CA GLU A 242 10.28 42.58 -23.72
C GLU A 242 9.12 43.32 -23.00
N VAL A 243 8.16 42.61 -22.42
CA VAL A 243 7.30 43.10 -21.36
C VAL A 243 6.81 41.89 -20.59
N SER A 244 7.30 41.69 -19.41
CA SER A 244 6.74 40.94 -18.27
C SER A 244 7.72 40.08 -17.45
N SER A 245 8.97 40.52 -17.34
CA SER A 245 9.87 39.82 -16.38
C SER A 245 9.64 40.27 -14.93
N LYS A 246 9.05 41.45 -14.67
CA LYS A 246 8.82 41.95 -13.31
C LYS A 246 7.54 41.38 -12.68
N ASP A 247 6.46 41.24 -13.45
CA ASP A 247 5.20 40.69 -12.94
C ASP A 247 5.31 39.19 -12.64
N ASN A 248 6.09 38.43 -13.44
CA ASN A 248 6.36 37.03 -13.17
C ASN A 248 7.29 36.80 -11.96
N GLN A 249 8.21 37.71 -11.66
CA GLN A 249 9.03 37.64 -10.45
C GLN A 249 8.24 37.98 -9.17
N LEU A 250 7.30 38.93 -9.23
CA LEU A 250 6.45 39.28 -8.10
C LEU A 250 5.49 38.12 -7.76
N THR A 251 4.84 37.52 -8.74
CA THR A 251 3.96 36.33 -8.54
C THR A 251 4.72 35.14 -8.03
N LEU A 252 5.95 34.91 -8.48
CA LEU A 252 6.79 33.81 -7.99
C LEU A 252 7.19 34.01 -6.52
N GLN A 253 7.51 35.27 -6.12
CA GLN A 253 7.84 35.60 -4.73
C GLN A 253 6.62 35.44 -3.82
N GLU A 254 5.43 35.87 -4.24
CA GLU A 254 4.19 35.68 -3.50
C GLU A 254 3.83 34.19 -3.34
N MET A 255 3.98 33.40 -4.41
CA MET A 255 3.79 31.96 -4.33
C MET A 255 4.78 31.29 -3.37
N LEU A 256 6.04 31.73 -3.39
CA LEU A 256 7.07 31.22 -2.48
C LEU A 256 6.80 31.60 -1.03
N ALA A 257 6.29 32.82 -0.78
CA ALA A 257 5.89 33.27 0.55
C ALA A 257 4.72 32.45 1.09
N LYS A 258 3.67 32.23 0.29
CA LYS A 258 2.53 31.35 0.66
C LYS A 258 2.96 29.90 0.91
N ALA A 259 3.87 29.38 0.10
CA ALA A 259 4.40 28.03 0.31
C ALA A 259 5.21 27.91 1.62
N LYS A 260 6.01 28.94 1.96
CA LYS A 260 6.75 28.98 3.24
C LYS A 260 5.81 29.09 4.44
N GLU A 261 4.75 29.87 4.35
CA GLU A 261 3.73 29.98 5.40
C GLU A 261 2.97 28.67 5.60
N SER A 262 2.57 28.02 4.51
CA SER A 262 1.92 26.70 4.54
C SER A 262 2.85 25.64 5.15
N LEU A 263 4.14 25.65 4.82
CA LEU A 263 5.14 24.75 5.39
C LEU A 263 5.35 25.01 6.89
N ALA A 264 5.31 26.26 7.33
CA ALA A 264 5.42 26.59 8.74
C ALA A 264 4.21 26.09 9.54
N LYS A 265 3.00 26.26 9.02
CA LYS A 265 1.76 25.71 9.61
C LYS A 265 1.79 24.18 9.70
N ALA A 266 2.21 23.53 8.64
CA ALA A 266 2.34 22.07 8.62
C ALA A 266 3.38 21.54 9.64
N LYS A 267 4.48 22.25 9.82
CA LYS A 267 5.49 21.92 10.85
C LYS A 267 4.95 22.06 12.27
N GLU A 268 4.17 23.10 12.54
CA GLU A 268 3.54 23.31 13.84
C GLU A 268 2.49 22.24 14.14
N GLU A 269 1.67 21.88 13.15
CA GLU A 269 0.69 20.81 13.28
C GLU A 269 1.37 19.46 13.52
N MET A 270 2.46 19.16 12.82
CA MET A 270 3.26 17.96 13.04
C MET A 270 3.86 17.93 14.44
N ALA A 271 4.27 19.05 15.00
CA ALA A 271 4.78 19.12 16.38
C ALA A 271 3.67 18.80 17.39
N ARG A 272 2.45 19.33 17.19
CA ARG A 272 1.27 19.01 18.02
C ARG A 272 0.91 17.52 17.96
N VAL A 273 0.95 16.93 16.78
CA VAL A 273 0.68 15.49 16.59
C VAL A 273 1.75 14.65 17.30
N LYS A 274 3.03 15.02 17.22
CA LYS A 274 4.11 14.34 17.93
C LYS A 274 3.91 14.38 19.44
N GLU A 275 3.51 15.52 19.98
CA GLU A 275 3.25 15.66 21.43
C GLU A 275 2.04 14.82 21.86
N ALA A 276 0.95 14.83 21.08
CA ALA A 276 -0.21 13.99 21.34
C ALA A 276 0.13 12.49 21.30
N TYR A 277 0.95 12.08 20.34
CA TYR A 277 1.44 10.70 20.24
C TYR A 277 2.29 10.29 21.44
N ALA A 278 3.19 11.18 21.92
CA ALA A 278 3.98 10.92 23.12
C ALA A 278 3.09 10.73 24.36
N LYS A 279 2.08 11.59 24.55
CA LYS A 279 1.10 11.47 25.63
C LYS A 279 0.29 10.16 25.54
N ALA A 280 -0.15 9.78 24.35
CA ALA A 280 -0.87 8.53 24.12
C ALA A 280 0.00 7.30 24.42
N LYS A 281 1.28 7.34 24.07
CA LYS A 281 2.26 6.28 24.38
C LYS A 281 2.47 6.12 25.89
N ASP A 282 2.58 7.21 26.63
CA ASP A 282 2.74 7.20 28.09
C ASP A 282 1.47 6.65 28.78
N ASN A 283 0.28 7.03 28.29
CA ASN A 283 -0.97 6.49 28.80
C ASN A 283 -1.09 4.98 28.52
N LEU A 284 -0.69 4.52 27.34
CA LEU A 284 -0.67 3.09 27.00
C LEU A 284 0.29 2.30 27.89
N ALA A 285 1.43 2.88 28.26
CA ALA A 285 2.38 2.27 29.20
C ALA A 285 1.76 2.11 30.59
N LYS A 286 1.05 3.14 31.10
CA LYS A 286 0.34 3.08 32.38
C LYS A 286 -0.75 2.01 32.38
N VAL A 287 -1.57 1.94 31.33
CA VAL A 287 -2.61 0.91 31.20
C VAL A 287 -2.02 -0.49 31.18
N LYS A 288 -0.90 -0.70 30.46
CA LYS A 288 -0.20 -2.00 30.46
C LYS A 288 0.32 -2.40 31.84
N GLU A 289 0.82 -1.45 32.60
CA GLU A 289 1.29 -1.68 33.99
C GLU A 289 0.13 -2.04 34.92
N GLU A 290 -1.01 -1.33 34.81
CA GLU A 290 -2.22 -1.65 35.58
C GLU A 290 -2.79 -3.03 35.22
N MET A 291 -2.82 -3.39 33.93
CA MET A 291 -3.22 -4.73 33.49
C MET A 291 -2.27 -5.82 33.98
N ALA A 292 -0.97 -5.55 34.08
CA ALA A 292 0.00 -6.49 34.65
C ALA A 292 -0.21 -6.68 36.15
N LYS A 293 -0.49 -5.61 36.87
CA LYS A 293 -0.84 -5.67 38.33
C LYS A 293 -2.13 -6.44 38.58
N ALA A 294 -3.19 -6.19 37.78
CA ALA A 294 -4.45 -6.91 37.87
C ALA A 294 -4.29 -8.42 37.59
N LYS A 295 -3.52 -8.80 36.57
CA LYS A 295 -3.21 -10.22 36.29
C LYS A 295 -2.42 -10.90 37.41
N ALA A 296 -1.49 -10.17 38.06
CA ALA A 296 -0.73 -10.70 39.18
C ALA A 296 -1.60 -10.90 40.44
N GLU A 297 -2.62 -10.06 40.63
CA GLU A 297 -3.59 -10.19 41.71
C GLU A 297 -4.55 -11.36 41.50
N GLU A 298 -5.07 -11.54 40.26
CA GLU A 298 -5.86 -12.71 39.86
C GLU A 298 -5.10 -14.04 40.09
N ALA A 299 -3.81 -14.07 39.74
CA ALA A 299 -2.97 -15.24 39.95
C ALA A 299 -2.83 -15.57 41.46
N LYS A 300 -2.70 -14.55 42.32
CA LYS A 300 -2.64 -14.74 43.78
C LYS A 300 -3.96 -15.22 44.39
N VAL A 301 -5.09 -14.87 43.83
CA VAL A 301 -6.41 -15.34 44.24
C VAL A 301 -6.61 -16.80 43.85
N LYS A 302 -6.21 -17.21 42.66
CA LYS A 302 -6.27 -18.61 42.22
C LYS A 302 -5.38 -19.55 43.03
N ASP A 303 -4.20 -19.10 43.48
CA ASP A 303 -3.32 -19.90 44.37
C ASP A 303 -3.90 -20.07 45.80
N LYS A 304 -4.78 -19.20 46.27
CA LYS A 304 -5.44 -19.32 47.56
C LYS A 304 -6.65 -20.27 47.54
N GLU A 305 -7.28 -20.50 46.40
CA GLU A 305 -8.43 -21.38 46.25
C GLU A 305 -8.07 -22.86 46.07
N VAL A 306 -6.80 -23.21 45.80
CA VAL A 306 -6.34 -24.58 45.57
C VAL A 306 -5.60 -25.16 46.77
N LYS A 307 -6.15 -25.05 48.02
CA LYS A 307 -5.74 -25.92 49.14
C LYS A 307 -6.89 -26.84 49.51
N PRO A 308 -6.91 -28.12 49.08
CA PRO A 308 -7.89 -29.07 49.55
C PRO A 308 -7.58 -29.44 51.00
N LYS A 309 -8.56 -29.26 51.89
CA LYS A 309 -8.55 -29.80 53.25
C LYS A 309 -8.43 -31.32 53.12
N ALA A 310 -7.30 -31.89 53.54
CA ALA A 310 -7.10 -33.30 53.69
C ALA A 310 -7.96 -33.81 54.84
N THR A 311 -9.11 -34.43 54.52
CA THR A 311 -9.85 -35.26 55.45
C THR A 311 -9.52 -36.73 55.17
N LYS A 312 -8.91 -37.41 56.11
CA LYS A 312 -8.61 -38.85 56.09
C LYS A 312 -9.92 -39.66 55.99
N PRO A 313 -10.05 -40.66 55.10
CA PRO A 313 -11.19 -41.56 55.15
C PRO A 313 -10.91 -42.71 56.13
N LYS A 314 -11.82 -42.89 57.05
CA LYS A 314 -11.95 -44.13 57.89
C LYS A 314 -12.48 -45.27 57.01
N ALA A 315 -11.74 -46.36 56.98
CA ALA A 315 -12.16 -47.60 56.37
C ALA A 315 -13.39 -48.21 57.09
N LYS A 316 -14.40 -48.60 56.27
CA LYS A 316 -15.31 -49.69 56.64
C LYS A 316 -15.64 -50.53 55.41
N ARG A 317 -15.29 -51.81 55.51
CA ARG A 317 -15.70 -52.94 54.66
C ARG A 317 -17.22 -53.11 54.70
N LEU A 318 -17.85 -53.45 53.58
CA LEU A 318 -18.71 -54.62 53.40
C LEU A 318 -19.28 -54.67 51.99
N ALA A 319 -18.96 -55.77 51.32
CA ALA A 319 -19.79 -56.78 50.65
C ALA A 319 -20.49 -56.45 49.34
N ALA A 320 -20.06 -57.21 48.41
CA ALA A 320 -20.61 -57.78 47.18
C ALA A 320 -22.13 -57.66 46.89
N ALA A 321 -22.45 -57.31 45.66
CA ALA A 321 -23.48 -58.06 44.88
C ALA A 321 -23.26 -57.78 43.38
N LYS A 322 -23.11 -58.85 42.65
CA LYS A 322 -23.27 -59.04 41.20
C LYS A 322 -24.68 -58.65 40.79
N VAL A 323 -24.85 -58.13 39.58
CA VAL A 323 -25.83 -58.66 38.59
C VAL A 323 -25.47 -58.11 37.23
N GLU A 324 -25.58 -58.98 36.29
CA GLU A 324 -25.24 -59.02 34.84
C GLU A 324 -26.23 -58.25 33.96
N SER A 325 -25.73 -58.02 32.71
CA SER A 325 -26.46 -58.02 31.39
C SER A 325 -27.37 -56.81 31.14
N GLU A 326 -27.45 -56.21 30.01
CA GLU A 326 -27.60 -56.75 28.64
C GLU A 326 -27.34 -55.70 27.58
N THR A 327 -26.78 -56.14 26.51
CA THR A 327 -26.67 -55.63 25.15
C THR A 327 -28.04 -55.22 24.57
N THR A 328 -28.10 -54.13 23.79
CA THR A 328 -28.94 -54.13 22.60
C THR A 328 -28.39 -53.10 21.56
N GLU A 329 -27.87 -53.65 20.46
CA GLU A 329 -27.73 -52.97 19.18
C GLU A 329 -29.09 -52.62 18.58
N VAL A 330 -29.23 -51.47 17.98
CA VAL A 330 -30.19 -51.30 16.85
C VAL A 330 -29.58 -50.42 15.80
N LYS A 331 -29.24 -51.07 14.66
CA LYS A 331 -29.15 -50.48 13.32
C LYS A 331 -30.52 -50.08 12.84
N VAL A 332 -30.62 -49.01 12.05
CA VAL A 332 -31.49 -48.84 10.84
C VAL A 332 -31.08 -47.47 10.24
N LYS A 333 -30.40 -47.41 9.07
CA LYS A 333 -30.83 -47.31 7.66
C LYS A 333 -31.55 -45.98 7.30
N GLU A 334 -30.84 -45.31 6.39
CA GLU A 334 -31.26 -44.63 5.15
C GLU A 334 -32.71 -44.19 5.04
N GLN A 335 -32.90 -42.89 4.90
CA GLN A 335 -33.50 -42.25 3.70
C GLN A 335 -33.00 -40.84 3.54
#